data_2d35944e3970e831f49fa3ffe6cd0ab5
#
_entry.id   2d35944e3970e831f49fa3ffe6cd0ab5
#
_cell.length_a   1.000
_cell.length_b   1.000
_cell.length_c   1.000
_cell.angle_alpha   90.00
_cell.angle_beta   90.00
_cell.angle_gamma   90.00
#
_symmetry.space_group_name_H-M   'P 1'
#
loop_
_entity.id
_entity.type
_entity.pdbx_description
1 polymer ?
#
loop_
_entity_poly.entity_id
_entity_poly.type
_entity_poly.pdbx_seq_one_letter_code
_entity_poly.pdbx_strand_id
1 'polypeptide(L)'
;MDFPGCCGRIGSSAIWLLLVAVAVKNAELPQSQSVFSALEDSLNTEWDESVGKLSFVDSLLPAEVQQVWRQEESVTVFEPVQGNVVHAWSRQEPYLELSCNTTDVRAAADGEIMSIAHGMDEERIVRIRHEGGLETLYGNLASCAHEVGDRVYAGDAFATVLEGAPLAFELRRDGRSIDPTGLMLPLTE
;
A
#
# COMPACT_ATOMS: atom_id res chain seq x y z
N MET A 1 21.95 -30.02 -37.64
CA MET A 1 21.17 -28.81 -37.90
C MET A 1 19.94 -28.87 -36.98
N ASP A 2 20.12 -28.41 -35.76
CA ASP A 2 19.15 -28.55 -34.68
C ASP A 2 18.50 -27.22 -34.45
N PHE A 3 17.17 -27.18 -34.56
CA PHE A 3 16.34 -26.05 -34.16
C PHE A 3 15.97 -26.20 -32.68
N PRO A 4 16.28 -25.26 -31.79
CA PRO A 4 15.74 -25.27 -30.45
C PRO A 4 14.33 -24.67 -30.45
N GLY A 5 13.37 -25.51 -30.05
CA GLY A 5 11.98 -25.14 -29.85
C GLY A 5 11.77 -24.11 -28.76
N CYS A 6 11.14 -23.01 -29.13
CA CYS A 6 10.65 -21.99 -28.23
C CYS A 6 9.35 -22.51 -27.57
N CYS A 7 9.47 -23.17 -26.41
CA CYS A 7 8.32 -23.58 -25.60
C CYS A 7 7.90 -22.38 -24.72
N GLY A 8 6.95 -21.59 -25.21
CA GLY A 8 6.33 -20.51 -24.44
C GLY A 8 5.60 -21.09 -23.22
N ARG A 9 6.08 -20.75 -22.02
CA ARG A 9 5.35 -20.97 -20.76
C ARG A 9 4.08 -20.11 -20.77
N ILE A 10 3.01 -20.65 -21.36
CA ILE A 10 1.66 -20.14 -21.13
C ILE A 10 1.33 -20.46 -19.68
N GLY A 11 1.12 -19.41 -18.89
CA GLY A 11 1.11 -19.47 -17.46
C GLY A 11 0.14 -20.50 -16.87
N SER A 12 0.66 -21.27 -15.94
CA SER A 12 -0.03 -22.30 -15.15
C SER A 12 -1.35 -21.81 -14.49
N SER A 13 -1.51 -20.51 -14.29
CA SER A 13 -2.70 -19.90 -13.69
C SER A 13 -3.95 -19.97 -14.58
N ALA A 14 -3.81 -19.81 -15.89
CA ALA A 14 -4.95 -19.87 -16.82
C ALA A 14 -5.53 -21.29 -16.91
N ILE A 15 -4.66 -22.31 -16.86
CA ILE A 15 -5.08 -23.73 -16.88
C ILE A 15 -5.82 -24.08 -15.59
N TRP A 16 -5.36 -23.57 -14.43
CA TRP A 16 -6.03 -23.79 -13.16
C TRP A 16 -7.42 -23.15 -13.11
N LEU A 17 -7.60 -21.94 -13.63
CA LEU A 17 -8.90 -21.29 -13.73
C LEU A 17 -9.86 -22.05 -14.62
N LEU A 18 -9.35 -22.62 -15.72
CA LEU A 18 -10.15 -23.43 -16.64
C LEU A 18 -10.58 -24.76 -16.01
N LEU A 19 -9.67 -25.40 -15.23
CA LEU A 19 -9.99 -26.63 -14.49
C LEU A 19 -11.00 -26.38 -13.36
N VAL A 20 -10.92 -25.25 -12.66
CA VAL A 20 -11.90 -24.86 -11.64
C VAL A 20 -13.26 -24.60 -12.29
N ALA A 21 -13.31 -23.89 -13.41
CA ALA A 21 -14.56 -23.65 -14.14
C ALA A 21 -15.22 -24.93 -14.64
N VAL A 22 -14.42 -25.90 -15.13
CA VAL A 22 -14.92 -27.22 -15.55
C VAL A 22 -15.39 -28.06 -14.36
N ALA A 23 -14.69 -27.99 -13.22
CA ALA A 23 -15.09 -28.71 -12.00
C ALA A 23 -16.42 -28.18 -11.43
N VAL A 24 -16.62 -26.85 -11.46
CA VAL A 24 -17.88 -26.21 -11.02
C VAL A 24 -19.02 -26.55 -11.98
N LYS A 25 -18.75 -26.64 -13.29
CA LYS A 25 -19.76 -27.03 -14.29
C LYS A 25 -20.22 -28.48 -14.13
N ASN A 26 -19.36 -29.38 -13.72
CA ASN A 26 -19.67 -30.80 -13.51
C ASN A 26 -20.25 -31.12 -12.11
N ALA A 27 -20.17 -30.18 -11.16
CA ALA A 27 -20.85 -30.30 -9.88
C ALA A 27 -22.32 -29.91 -10.10
N GLU A 28 -23.23 -30.88 -9.98
CA GLU A 28 -24.68 -30.66 -10.05
C GLU A 28 -25.19 -29.87 -8.82
N LEU A 29 -24.69 -28.65 -8.65
CA LEU A 29 -25.15 -27.73 -7.62
C LEU A 29 -26.25 -26.84 -8.21
N PRO A 30 -27.42 -26.74 -7.56
CA PRO A 30 -28.59 -26.02 -8.10
C PRO A 30 -28.38 -24.50 -8.22
N GLN A 31 -27.23 -23.98 -7.80
CA GLN A 31 -26.88 -22.53 -7.87
C GLN A 31 -25.86 -22.20 -8.97
N SER A 32 -25.41 -23.16 -9.77
CA SER A 32 -24.38 -22.91 -10.78
C SER A 32 -24.82 -21.99 -11.92
N GLN A 33 -26.12 -21.98 -12.26
CA GLN A 33 -26.63 -21.16 -13.39
C GLN A 33 -26.60 -19.66 -13.12
N SER A 34 -26.78 -19.22 -11.88
CA SER A 34 -26.71 -17.79 -11.52
C SER A 34 -25.28 -17.25 -11.51
N VAL A 35 -24.29 -18.10 -11.26
CA VAL A 35 -22.89 -17.72 -11.27
C VAL A 35 -22.37 -17.55 -12.70
N PHE A 36 -22.80 -18.41 -13.64
CA PHE A 36 -22.40 -18.31 -15.04
C PHE A 36 -22.99 -17.10 -15.75
N SER A 37 -24.27 -16.76 -15.50
CA SER A 37 -24.85 -15.54 -16.06
C SER A 37 -24.21 -14.26 -15.58
N ALA A 38 -23.79 -14.20 -14.30
CA ALA A 38 -23.07 -13.07 -13.75
C ALA A 38 -21.64 -12.94 -14.32
N LEU A 39 -21.00 -14.06 -14.68
CA LEU A 39 -19.70 -14.07 -15.34
C LEU A 39 -19.79 -13.63 -16.81
N GLU A 40 -20.81 -14.03 -17.54
CA GLU A 40 -21.02 -13.60 -18.93
C GLU A 40 -21.29 -12.10 -19.04
N ASP A 41 -22.06 -11.51 -18.12
CA ASP A 41 -22.30 -10.06 -18.07
C ASP A 41 -21.02 -9.27 -17.70
N SER A 42 -20.16 -9.85 -16.86
CA SER A 42 -18.90 -9.20 -16.45
C SER A 42 -17.82 -9.24 -17.53
N LEU A 43 -17.82 -10.24 -18.40
CA LEU A 43 -16.84 -10.38 -19.49
C LEU A 43 -17.15 -9.46 -20.68
N ASN A 44 -18.37 -8.95 -20.80
CA ASN A 44 -18.79 -8.03 -21.85
C ASN A 44 -18.65 -6.54 -21.48
N THR A 45 -18.26 -6.24 -20.26
CA THR A 45 -18.00 -4.85 -19.82
C THR A 45 -16.57 -4.47 -20.17
N GLU A 46 -16.40 -3.34 -20.85
CA GLU A 46 -15.09 -2.80 -21.23
C GLU A 46 -14.15 -2.76 -20.00
N TRP A 47 -12.96 -3.31 -20.20
CA TRP A 47 -11.91 -3.36 -19.18
C TRP A 47 -11.44 -1.95 -18.87
N ASP A 48 -11.95 -1.36 -17.81
CA ASP A 48 -11.43 -0.11 -17.27
C ASP A 48 -10.13 -0.39 -16.49
N GLU A 49 -9.13 0.46 -16.66
CA GLU A 49 -7.76 0.32 -16.12
C GLU A 49 -7.67 0.27 -14.59
N SER A 50 -8.80 0.27 -13.89
CA SER A 50 -8.87 0.18 -12.43
C SER A 50 -9.07 -1.23 -11.88
N VAL A 51 -8.68 -2.29 -12.62
CA VAL A 51 -8.88 -3.70 -12.21
C VAL A 51 -7.90 -4.10 -11.10
N GLY A 52 -8.02 -3.47 -9.94
CA GLY A 52 -7.36 -3.89 -8.71
C GLY A 52 -8.27 -4.61 -7.71
N LYS A 53 -9.59 -4.42 -7.81
CA LYS A 53 -10.54 -5.05 -6.89
C LYS A 53 -11.69 -5.65 -7.70
N LEU A 54 -11.73 -6.97 -7.78
CA LEU A 54 -12.87 -7.71 -8.32
C LEU A 54 -14.03 -7.63 -7.31
N SER A 55 -14.68 -6.46 -7.23
CA SER A 55 -15.75 -6.18 -6.25
C SER A 55 -16.96 -7.12 -6.37
N PHE A 56 -17.10 -7.82 -7.49
CA PHE A 56 -18.15 -8.82 -7.65
C PHE A 56 -17.85 -10.13 -6.87
N VAL A 57 -16.58 -10.44 -6.62
CA VAL A 57 -16.20 -11.63 -5.84
C VAL A 57 -16.67 -11.50 -4.40
N ASP A 58 -16.64 -10.28 -3.84
CA ASP A 58 -17.12 -10.02 -2.48
C ASP A 58 -18.61 -10.37 -2.32
N SER A 59 -19.44 -10.21 -3.36
CA SER A 59 -20.86 -10.51 -3.29
C SER A 59 -21.18 -12.01 -3.44
N LEU A 60 -20.23 -12.80 -3.93
CA LEU A 60 -20.40 -14.25 -4.16
C LEU A 60 -19.87 -15.11 -3.02
N LEU A 61 -19.09 -14.51 -2.10
CA LEU A 61 -18.51 -15.23 -0.98
C LEU A 61 -19.52 -15.32 0.18
N PRO A 62 -19.63 -16.47 0.88
CA PRO A 62 -20.36 -16.57 2.13
C PRO A 62 -19.87 -15.55 3.16
N ALA A 63 -20.77 -15.05 4.01
CA ALA A 63 -20.46 -14.01 4.99
C ALA A 63 -19.27 -14.37 5.92
N GLU A 64 -19.10 -15.65 6.22
CA GLU A 64 -18.00 -16.17 7.03
C GLU A 64 -16.65 -16.01 6.30
N VAL A 65 -16.62 -16.17 4.97
CA VAL A 65 -15.40 -16.02 4.17
C VAL A 65 -15.09 -14.54 3.94
N GLN A 66 -16.11 -13.69 3.80
CA GLN A 66 -15.91 -12.24 3.67
C GLN A 66 -15.23 -11.62 4.89
N GLN A 67 -15.45 -12.17 6.10
CA GLN A 67 -14.78 -11.69 7.32
C GLN A 67 -13.28 -12.01 7.33
N VAL A 68 -12.87 -13.16 6.76
CA VAL A 68 -11.45 -13.55 6.69
C VAL A 68 -10.69 -12.68 5.68
N TRP A 69 -11.32 -12.30 4.57
CA TRP A 69 -10.71 -11.44 3.54
C TRP A 69 -10.71 -9.95 3.91
N ARG A 70 -11.54 -9.54 4.89
CA ARG A 70 -11.58 -8.18 5.44
C ARG A 70 -10.72 -8.00 6.69
N GLN A 71 -9.90 -8.94 7.06
CA GLN A 71 -8.78 -8.64 7.94
C GLN A 71 -7.83 -7.74 7.13
N GLU A 72 -8.21 -6.46 6.99
CA GLU A 72 -7.26 -5.40 6.77
C GLU A 72 -6.29 -5.52 7.95
N GLU A 73 -5.09 -6.03 7.69
CA GLU A 73 -4.01 -5.93 8.66
C GLU A 73 -3.90 -4.44 8.95
N SER A 74 -4.41 -4.04 10.10
CA SER A 74 -4.37 -2.65 10.53
C SER A 74 -2.92 -2.34 10.87
N VAL A 75 -2.18 -1.85 9.88
CA VAL A 75 -0.83 -1.37 10.11
C VAL A 75 -0.92 -0.24 11.11
N THR A 76 -0.30 -0.44 12.26
CA THR A 76 -0.19 0.60 13.27
C THR A 76 0.80 1.66 12.78
N VAL A 77 0.38 2.91 12.74
CA VAL A 77 1.19 4.06 12.34
C VAL A 77 1.55 4.85 13.58
N PHE A 78 2.83 5.10 13.79
CA PHE A 78 3.34 5.91 14.91
C PHE A 78 3.69 7.32 14.44
N GLU A 79 3.69 8.27 15.39
CA GLU A 79 4.19 9.62 15.14
C GLU A 79 5.68 9.57 14.77
N PRO A 80 6.09 10.16 13.63
CA PRO A 80 7.48 10.09 13.18
C PRO A 80 8.45 10.97 13.98
N VAL A 81 7.92 11.98 14.66
CA VAL A 81 8.68 12.90 15.53
C VAL A 81 7.85 13.30 16.73
N GLN A 82 8.49 13.63 17.84
CA GLN A 82 7.83 14.26 18.98
C GLN A 82 7.70 15.76 18.71
N GLY A 83 6.47 16.25 18.57
CA GLY A 83 6.23 17.65 18.27
C GLY A 83 4.76 18.00 18.18
N ASN A 84 4.47 19.16 17.62
CA ASN A 84 3.10 19.61 17.42
C ASN A 84 2.81 19.79 15.92
N VAL A 85 1.56 19.59 15.53
CA VAL A 85 1.10 19.90 14.18
C VAL A 85 1.13 21.41 13.97
N VAL A 86 1.93 21.88 13.03
CA VAL A 86 2.02 23.29 12.62
C VAL A 86 1.25 23.56 11.35
N HIS A 87 1.13 22.55 10.47
CA HIS A 87 0.25 22.58 9.32
C HIS A 87 -0.59 21.30 9.27
N ALA A 88 -1.92 21.44 9.22
CA ALA A 88 -2.84 20.32 9.21
C ALA A 88 -3.06 19.81 7.79
N TRP A 89 -3.23 18.50 7.65
CA TRP A 89 -3.57 17.87 6.38
C TRP A 89 -4.85 18.47 5.77
N SER A 90 -4.86 18.67 4.46
CA SER A 90 -6.04 19.04 3.70
C SER A 90 -6.03 18.33 2.34
N ARG A 91 -7.15 18.36 1.61
CA ARG A 91 -7.20 17.81 0.25
C ARG A 91 -6.40 18.60 -0.77
N GLN A 92 -6.15 19.89 -0.52
CA GLN A 92 -5.36 20.78 -1.35
C GLN A 92 -3.87 20.61 -1.04
N GLU A 93 -3.54 20.40 0.22
CA GLU A 93 -2.19 20.22 0.75
C GLU A 93 -2.18 18.89 1.53
N PRO A 94 -1.94 17.77 0.82
CA PRO A 94 -2.18 16.43 1.35
C PRO A 94 -1.04 15.91 2.24
N TYR A 95 -0.51 16.76 3.11
CA TYR A 95 0.55 16.45 4.08
C TYR A 95 0.33 17.18 5.40
N LEU A 96 0.95 16.70 6.46
CA LEU A 96 1.11 17.38 7.74
C LEU A 96 2.48 18.03 7.80
N GLU A 97 2.60 19.16 8.50
CA GLU A 97 3.89 19.61 9.01
C GLU A 97 3.92 19.50 10.53
N LEU A 98 4.97 18.87 11.01
CA LEU A 98 5.19 18.63 12.44
C LEU A 98 6.41 19.43 12.90
N SER A 99 6.24 20.30 13.91
CA SER A 99 7.39 20.90 14.60
C SER A 99 8.17 19.81 15.31
N CYS A 100 9.49 19.87 15.24
CA CYS A 100 10.34 18.84 15.81
C CYS A 100 11.02 19.34 17.08
N ASN A 101 10.87 18.60 18.19
CA ASN A 101 11.60 18.86 19.42
C ASN A 101 13.02 18.27 19.36
N THR A 102 13.24 17.29 18.48
CA THR A 102 14.51 16.62 18.19
C THR A 102 14.72 16.59 16.69
N THR A 103 15.95 16.41 16.23
CA THR A 103 16.25 16.28 14.80
C THR A 103 15.95 14.88 14.26
N ASP A 104 15.84 13.87 15.12
CA ASP A 104 15.66 12.47 14.70
C ASP A 104 14.26 12.21 14.19
N VAL A 105 14.18 11.63 13.00
CA VAL A 105 12.94 11.18 12.37
C VAL A 105 12.87 9.66 12.44
N ARG A 106 11.75 9.16 12.94
CA ARG A 106 11.50 7.73 13.11
C ARG A 106 10.55 7.20 12.07
N ALA A 107 10.74 5.93 11.69
CA ALA A 107 9.82 5.24 10.80
C ALA A 107 8.45 5.06 11.48
N ALA A 108 7.39 5.49 10.80
CA ALA A 108 6.03 5.44 11.35
C ALA A 108 5.45 4.02 11.40
N ALA A 109 5.98 3.08 10.62
CA ALA A 109 5.62 1.67 10.61
C ALA A 109 6.77 0.84 10.02
N ASP A 110 6.71 -0.49 10.17
CA ASP A 110 7.63 -1.42 9.51
C ASP A 110 7.50 -1.28 7.99
N GLY A 111 8.63 -1.26 7.26
CA GLY A 111 8.58 -1.11 5.83
C GLY A 111 9.92 -1.20 5.10
N GLU A 112 9.89 -0.86 3.83
CA GLU A 112 11.03 -0.83 2.93
C GLU A 112 11.16 0.55 2.28
N ILE A 113 12.37 1.11 2.24
CA ILE A 113 12.65 2.38 1.59
C ILE A 113 12.54 2.22 0.07
N MET A 114 11.54 2.89 -0.51
CA MET A 114 11.27 2.81 -1.94
C MET A 114 12.04 3.81 -2.77
N SER A 115 12.23 5.02 -2.24
CA SER A 115 12.96 6.07 -2.93
C SER A 115 13.48 7.11 -1.96
N ILE A 116 14.63 7.69 -2.35
CA ILE A 116 15.23 8.86 -1.71
C ILE A 116 15.43 9.88 -2.81
N ALA A 117 14.64 10.95 -2.81
CA ALA A 117 14.74 12.05 -3.75
C ALA A 117 15.44 13.25 -3.09
N HIS A 118 16.07 14.10 -3.91
CA HIS A 118 16.67 15.35 -3.47
C HIS A 118 15.83 16.51 -4.00
N GLY A 119 15.46 17.42 -3.12
CA GLY A 119 14.80 18.67 -3.46
C GLY A 119 15.77 19.75 -3.92
N MET A 120 15.28 20.99 -4.06
CA MET A 120 16.08 22.10 -4.59
C MET A 120 17.10 22.65 -3.60
N ASP A 121 16.79 22.60 -2.29
CA ASP A 121 17.59 23.22 -1.21
C ASP A 121 18.33 22.17 -0.37
N GLU A 122 18.91 21.14 -1.02
CA GLU A 122 19.58 20.00 -0.37
C GLU A 122 18.68 19.15 0.55
N GLU A 123 17.42 19.46 0.62
CA GLU A 123 16.41 18.66 1.31
C GLU A 123 16.28 17.28 0.68
N ARG A 124 15.96 16.29 1.50
CA ARG A 124 15.64 14.94 1.02
C ARG A 124 14.20 14.60 1.31
N ILE A 125 13.63 13.83 0.40
CA ILE A 125 12.30 13.24 0.53
C ILE A 125 12.47 11.74 0.48
N VAL A 126 12.07 11.05 1.54
CA VAL A 126 12.13 9.60 1.65
C VAL A 126 10.71 9.04 1.58
N ARG A 127 10.52 8.01 0.76
CA ARG A 127 9.27 7.25 0.67
C ARG A 127 9.50 5.84 1.16
N ILE A 128 8.68 5.40 2.12
CA ILE A 128 8.69 4.06 2.69
C ILE A 128 7.37 3.38 2.34
N ARG A 129 7.43 2.14 1.86
CA ARG A 129 6.29 1.26 1.64
C ARG A 129 6.12 0.34 2.82
N HIS A 130 4.90 0.22 3.29
CA HIS A 130 4.48 -0.66 4.37
C HIS A 130 3.55 -1.76 3.86
N GLU A 131 3.17 -2.68 4.72
CA GLU A 131 2.17 -3.68 4.40
C GLU A 131 0.77 -3.05 4.20
N GLY A 132 -0.18 -3.79 3.63
CA GLY A 132 -1.55 -3.33 3.44
C GLY A 132 -1.73 -2.15 2.48
N GLY A 133 -0.79 -1.92 1.53
CA GLY A 133 -0.86 -0.83 0.55
C GLY A 133 -0.63 0.56 1.16
N LEU A 134 -0.04 0.61 2.37
CA LEU A 134 0.29 1.85 3.06
C LEU A 134 1.66 2.36 2.61
N GLU A 135 1.78 3.67 2.43
CA GLU A 135 3.05 4.35 2.15
C GLU A 135 3.16 5.60 3.01
N THR A 136 4.37 5.92 3.45
CA THR A 136 4.68 7.18 4.12
C THR A 136 5.75 7.95 3.35
N LEU A 137 5.57 9.27 3.30
CA LEU A 137 6.53 10.19 2.71
C LEU A 137 7.00 11.16 3.80
N TYR A 138 8.31 11.36 3.85
CA TYR A 138 8.98 12.23 4.79
C TYR A 138 9.77 13.27 4.00
N GLY A 139 9.45 14.53 4.15
CA GLY A 139 10.13 15.66 3.50
C GLY A 139 10.85 16.56 4.51
N ASN A 140 11.61 17.52 4.00
CA ASN A 140 12.46 18.43 4.77
C ASN A 140 13.54 17.71 5.58
N LEU A 141 14.07 16.58 5.05
CA LEU A 141 15.11 15.80 5.70
C LEU A 141 16.50 16.32 5.31
N ALA A 142 17.38 16.44 6.31
CA ALA A 142 18.81 16.75 6.11
C ALA A 142 19.60 15.51 5.69
N SER A 143 19.29 14.35 6.28
CA SER A 143 19.98 13.10 5.99
C SER A 143 19.07 11.89 6.08
N CYS A 144 19.48 10.80 5.42
CA CYS A 144 18.93 9.47 5.61
C CYS A 144 20.08 8.51 5.86
N ALA A 145 19.97 7.68 6.88
CA ALA A 145 21.01 6.72 7.27
C ALA A 145 20.94 5.41 6.49
N HIS A 146 19.92 5.24 5.67
CA HIS A 146 19.61 4.03 4.92
C HIS A 146 19.64 4.28 3.41
N GLU A 147 19.68 3.19 2.63
CA GLU A 147 19.62 3.20 1.17
C GLU A 147 18.27 2.69 0.66
N VAL A 148 18.01 2.90 -0.63
CA VAL A 148 16.81 2.34 -1.30
C VAL A 148 16.88 0.82 -1.28
N GLY A 149 15.81 0.17 -0.82
CA GLY A 149 15.69 -1.26 -0.63
C GLY A 149 15.96 -1.73 0.81
N ASP A 150 16.46 -0.85 1.69
CA ASP A 150 16.65 -1.20 3.09
C ASP A 150 15.32 -1.33 3.83
N ARG A 151 15.28 -2.26 4.79
CA ARG A 151 14.17 -2.38 5.73
C ARG A 151 14.37 -1.48 6.93
N VAL A 152 13.27 -0.87 7.38
CA VAL A 152 13.17 -0.09 8.60
C VAL A 152 12.02 -0.65 9.45
N TYR A 153 12.15 -0.52 10.76
CA TYR A 153 11.12 -0.95 11.71
C TYR A 153 10.47 0.26 12.37
N ALA A 154 9.21 0.10 12.77
CA ALA A 154 8.46 1.14 13.47
C ALA A 154 9.23 1.69 14.67
N GLY A 155 9.40 2.99 14.74
CA GLY A 155 10.16 3.66 15.79
C GLY A 155 11.67 3.77 15.57
N ASP A 156 12.25 3.09 14.57
CA ASP A 156 13.67 3.22 14.23
C ASP A 156 13.98 4.64 13.73
N ALA A 157 15.03 5.26 14.29
CA ALA A 157 15.55 6.52 13.79
C ALA A 157 16.31 6.27 12.47
N PHE A 158 15.73 6.70 11.34
CA PHE A 158 16.28 6.43 10.00
C PHE A 158 16.80 7.68 9.29
N ALA A 159 16.40 8.87 9.75
CA ALA A 159 16.71 10.14 9.11
C ALA A 159 16.80 11.28 10.13
N THR A 160 17.28 12.44 9.69
CA THR A 160 17.25 13.69 10.45
C THR A 160 16.54 14.78 9.67
N VAL A 161 15.76 15.62 10.37
CA VAL A 161 15.11 16.79 9.76
C VAL A 161 16.11 17.93 9.61
N LEU A 162 15.89 18.82 8.63
CA LEU A 162 16.63 20.06 8.48
C LEU A 162 16.45 20.95 9.71
N GLU A 163 17.55 21.55 10.18
CA GLU A 163 17.54 22.41 11.35
C GLU A 163 16.59 23.61 11.16
N GLY A 164 15.65 23.76 12.07
CA GLY A 164 14.66 24.84 12.03
C GLY A 164 13.50 24.64 11.06
N ALA A 165 13.48 23.56 10.28
CA ALA A 165 12.36 23.22 9.41
C ALA A 165 11.39 22.24 10.10
N PRO A 166 10.07 22.31 9.84
CA PRO A 166 9.14 21.28 10.24
C PRO A 166 9.34 20.03 9.38
N LEU A 167 9.05 18.84 9.94
CA LEU A 167 8.94 17.62 9.16
C LEU A 167 7.67 17.66 8.31
N ALA A 168 7.79 17.53 7.00
CA ALA A 168 6.64 17.29 6.12
C ALA A 168 6.34 15.78 6.09
N PHE A 169 5.13 15.40 6.47
CA PHE A 169 4.72 13.99 6.57
C PHE A 169 3.43 13.75 5.81
N GLU A 170 3.45 12.80 4.89
CA GLU A 170 2.27 12.37 4.16
C GLU A 170 2.05 10.87 4.33
N LEU A 171 0.79 10.49 4.61
CA LEU A 171 0.34 9.11 4.67
C LEU A 171 -0.52 8.81 3.44
N ARG A 172 -0.20 7.74 2.74
CA ARG A 172 -0.95 7.27 1.57
C ARG A 172 -1.44 5.84 1.80
N ARG A 173 -2.64 5.56 1.30
CA ARG A 173 -3.17 4.20 1.18
C ARG A 173 -3.62 3.97 -0.26
N ASP A 174 -3.13 2.90 -0.89
CA ASP A 174 -3.40 2.56 -2.30
C ASP A 174 -3.14 3.76 -3.24
N GLY A 175 -2.02 4.49 -3.01
CA GLY A 175 -1.60 5.65 -3.79
C GLY A 175 -2.39 6.95 -3.54
N ARG A 176 -3.37 6.94 -2.62
CA ARG A 176 -4.16 8.13 -2.26
C ARG A 176 -3.74 8.66 -0.90
N SER A 177 -3.50 9.96 -0.81
CA SER A 177 -3.24 10.61 0.47
C SER A 177 -4.46 10.56 1.38
N ILE A 178 -4.23 10.24 2.64
CA ILE A 178 -5.24 10.16 3.70
C ILE A 178 -4.80 11.00 4.89
N ASP A 179 -5.76 11.51 5.65
CA ASP A 179 -5.48 12.28 6.87
C ASP A 179 -4.86 11.35 7.95
N PRO A 180 -3.61 11.60 8.36
CA PRO A 180 -2.95 10.76 9.34
C PRO A 180 -3.31 11.09 10.79
N THR A 181 -3.92 12.24 11.08
CA THR A 181 -4.10 12.79 12.43
C THR A 181 -4.85 11.83 13.38
N GLY A 182 -5.82 11.08 12.86
CA GLY A 182 -6.59 10.11 13.66
C GLY A 182 -6.04 8.69 13.65
N LEU A 183 -4.95 8.45 12.93
CA LEU A 183 -4.37 7.12 12.71
C LEU A 183 -3.03 6.93 13.40
N MET A 184 -2.34 8.03 13.73
CA MET A 184 -1.05 7.99 14.39
C MET A 184 -1.19 7.76 15.90
N LEU A 185 -0.37 6.86 16.42
CA LEU A 185 -0.20 6.63 17.85
C LEU A 185 1.07 7.31 18.34
N PRO A 186 1.07 7.90 19.55
CA PRO A 186 2.28 8.45 20.13
C PRO A 186 3.32 7.35 20.35
N LEU A 187 4.59 7.63 20.05
CA LEU A 187 5.69 6.77 20.42
C LEU A 187 5.83 6.81 21.96
N THR A 188 5.50 5.72 22.62
CA THR A 188 5.83 5.53 24.04
C THR A 188 7.26 5.01 24.14
N GLU A 189 8.13 5.76 24.87
CA GLU A 189 9.48 5.31 25.24
C GLU A 189 9.45 4.04 26.11
#